data_63906487ac68d2d8f613d22d426c0b24
#
_entry.id   63906487ac68d2d8f613d22d426c0b24
#
_cell.length_a   1.000
_cell.length_b   1.000
_cell.length_c   1.000
_cell.angle_alpha   90.00
_cell.angle_beta   90.00
_cell.angle_gamma   90.00
#
_symmetry.space_group_name_H-M   'P 1'
#
loop_
_entity.id
_entity.type
_entity.pdbx_description
1 polymer ?
#
loop_
_entity_poly.entity_id
_entity_poly.type
_entity_poly.pdbx_seq_one_letter_code
_entity_poly.pdbx_strand_id
1 'polypeptide(L)'
;MALFLSPTFATSFNKKTMRKSMITLNRKWIRLIGIVGCTMCLASCKQASDASGMKPSYATMKVEATDKELSTSYSATIRGRQDIDIYPQVSGTIEKLCVTEGQKVRRGQLLFIIDQVPYKAALKTAVANVEAARAALATAELTYNSNKELYAQKVVSEFSLKTAENSYLTAKAQLSQAEAQEISARNNLSYTEVKSPADGVVGTLPYRVGALVSASLPKPLTTVSDNSDMYVYFSMTENQLLDMTRRYGSKSKALEEMPAIGLILNDKSIYPSQGKIETISGVIDTSTGTVSLRAVFPNKEGLLQSGGAGNVVVPVQKRNCIVVPQAATYEVQDKVFVFKVVDGKAQSAPVEVTRVNGGKEYIVEKG
;
A
#
# COMPACT_ATOMS: atom_id res chain seq x y z
N MET A 1 28.94 33.28 -6.70
CA MET A 1 28.96 34.14 -7.91
C MET A 1 27.50 34.35 -8.32
N ALA A 2 27.06 35.59 -8.14
CA ALA A 2 26.01 36.37 -8.81
C ALA A 2 24.59 35.70 -8.91
N LEU A 3 23.59 36.22 -8.20
CA LEU A 3 22.77 37.46 -8.35
C LEU A 3 21.73 37.41 -9.48
N PHE A 4 20.43 37.58 -9.14
CA PHE A 4 19.48 38.65 -9.48
C PHE A 4 18.05 38.07 -9.39
N LEU A 5 17.12 38.57 -8.74
CA LEU A 5 16.38 39.83 -8.43
C LEU A 5 14.88 39.63 -8.76
N SER A 6 14.06 40.00 -7.81
CA SER A 6 12.58 40.19 -7.88
C SER A 6 12.21 41.33 -8.86
N PRO A 7 10.87 41.48 -9.16
CA PRO A 7 10.20 42.63 -8.57
C PRO A 7 8.72 42.45 -8.18
N THR A 8 8.42 43.02 -7.03
CA THR A 8 7.27 43.81 -6.58
C THR A 8 6.24 44.26 -7.62
N PHE A 9 4.93 44.08 -7.26
CA PHE A 9 3.86 44.96 -7.71
C PHE A 9 3.08 45.50 -6.50
N ALA A 10 3.34 46.74 -6.20
CA ALA A 10 2.53 47.57 -5.30
C ALA A 10 1.48 48.30 -6.12
N THR A 11 0.21 48.13 -5.77
CA THR A 11 -0.84 49.01 -6.26
C THR A 11 -1.22 50.04 -5.19
N SER A 12 -0.86 51.26 -5.51
CA SER A 12 -1.21 52.53 -4.88
C SER A 12 -2.72 52.73 -4.83
N PHE A 13 -3.27 53.01 -3.65
CA PHE A 13 -4.64 53.54 -3.49
C PHE A 13 -4.57 55.01 -3.15
N ASN A 14 -5.03 55.81 -4.07
CA ASN A 14 -4.98 57.27 -4.14
C ASN A 14 -6.05 57.89 -3.23
N LYS A 15 -5.61 58.70 -2.23
CA LYS A 15 -6.44 59.56 -1.40
C LYS A 15 -6.81 60.84 -2.17
N LYS A 16 -8.05 60.98 -2.55
CA LYS A 16 -8.60 62.26 -3.05
C LYS A 16 -9.60 62.85 -2.05
N THR A 17 -9.10 63.88 -1.42
CA THR A 17 -9.75 65.09 -0.87
C THR A 17 -11.25 65.22 -1.08
N MET A 18 -11.99 65.23 0.03
CA MET A 18 -13.30 65.90 0.10
C MET A 18 -13.22 67.24 0.81
N ARG A 19 -13.56 68.27 0.05
CA ARG A 19 -13.62 69.67 0.42
C ARG A 19 -14.64 69.90 1.52
N LYS A 20 -14.27 70.65 2.56
CA LYS A 20 -15.12 71.28 3.54
C LYS A 20 -15.96 72.31 2.85
N SER A 21 -17.30 72.21 2.89
CA SER A 21 -18.23 73.34 2.76
C SER A 21 -18.74 73.70 4.16
N MET A 22 -18.25 74.81 4.67
CA MET A 22 -18.78 75.42 5.89
C MET A 22 -20.13 76.09 5.60
N ILE A 23 -21.19 75.56 6.18
CA ILE A 23 -22.47 76.29 6.28
C ILE A 23 -22.49 76.96 7.65
N THR A 24 -22.35 78.28 7.67
CA THR A 24 -22.49 79.11 8.87
C THR A 24 -23.94 79.11 9.26
N LEU A 25 -24.34 78.33 10.26
CA LEU A 25 -25.70 78.39 10.81
C LEU A 25 -25.70 79.33 11.97
N ASN A 26 -26.65 80.29 11.92
CA ASN A 26 -26.76 81.43 12.81
C ASN A 26 -27.03 81.01 14.28
N ARG A 27 -26.20 81.45 15.19
CA ARG A 27 -26.19 81.09 16.64
C ARG A 27 -27.49 81.23 17.40
N LYS A 28 -28.48 81.98 16.86
CA LYS A 28 -29.81 82.19 17.51
C LYS A 28 -30.75 80.99 17.27
N TRP A 29 -30.60 80.22 16.18
CA TRP A 29 -31.48 79.09 15.89
C TRP A 29 -31.04 77.80 16.67
N ILE A 30 -29.80 77.69 17.02
CA ILE A 30 -29.29 76.54 17.79
C ILE A 30 -29.80 76.56 19.24
N ARG A 31 -30.04 77.74 19.83
CA ARG A 31 -30.59 77.83 21.20
C ARG A 31 -32.09 77.50 21.27
N LEU A 32 -32.83 77.71 20.20
CA LEU A 32 -34.30 77.43 20.16
C LEU A 32 -34.54 75.91 19.93
N ILE A 33 -33.72 75.23 19.13
CA ILE A 33 -33.79 73.77 18.88
C ILE A 33 -33.34 72.99 20.12
N GLY A 34 -32.36 73.49 20.90
CA GLY A 34 -31.91 72.87 22.14
C GLY A 34 -32.95 72.85 23.26
N ILE A 35 -33.83 73.89 23.37
CA ILE A 35 -34.87 73.97 24.41
C ILE A 35 -36.07 73.07 24.07
N VAL A 36 -36.45 72.95 22.79
CA VAL A 36 -37.54 72.07 22.34
C VAL A 36 -37.14 70.61 22.38
N GLY A 37 -35.83 70.25 22.16
CA GLY A 37 -35.31 68.94 22.27
C GLY A 37 -35.24 68.39 23.70
N CYS A 38 -34.97 69.28 24.68
CA CYS A 38 -34.87 68.91 26.09
C CYS A 38 -36.26 68.67 26.76
N THR A 39 -37.32 69.34 26.31
CA THR A 39 -38.67 69.08 26.81
C THR A 39 -39.33 67.83 26.24
N MET A 40 -38.89 67.31 25.06
CA MET A 40 -39.37 66.04 24.51
C MET A 40 -38.70 64.80 25.13
N CYS A 41 -37.52 64.94 25.72
CA CYS A 41 -36.86 63.83 26.39
C CYS A 41 -37.40 63.53 27.79
N LEU A 42 -38.21 64.40 28.40
CA LEU A 42 -38.72 64.12 29.75
C LEU A 42 -40.13 63.48 29.74
N ALA A 43 -40.73 63.26 28.57
CA ALA A 43 -42.06 62.62 28.46
C ALA A 43 -41.98 61.14 28.02
N SER A 44 -40.79 60.59 27.79
CA SER A 44 -40.60 59.20 27.30
C SER A 44 -40.20 58.18 28.32
N CYS A 45 -40.35 58.43 29.59
CA CYS A 45 -40.07 57.46 30.66
C CYS A 45 -41.35 57.13 31.44
N LYS A 46 -42.30 56.46 30.82
CA LYS A 46 -43.24 55.54 31.52
C LYS A 46 -43.95 54.65 30.50
N GLN A 47 -43.23 53.69 29.95
CA GLN A 47 -43.89 52.51 29.52
C GLN A 47 -42.94 51.35 29.98
N ALA A 48 -43.16 50.99 31.25
CA ALA A 48 -42.78 49.70 31.70
C ALA A 48 -43.65 48.73 30.87
N SER A 49 -43.10 48.28 29.71
CA SER A 49 -43.61 47.10 29.07
C SER A 49 -43.34 45.96 30.04
N ASP A 50 -44.34 45.41 30.59
CA ASP A 50 -44.35 44.04 31.10
C ASP A 50 -43.84 43.16 29.96
N ALA A 51 -42.55 43.04 29.88
CA ALA A 51 -41.92 41.91 29.25
C ALA A 51 -42.27 40.73 30.15
N SER A 52 -43.52 40.25 30.01
CA SER A 52 -43.88 38.90 30.43
C SER A 52 -42.84 38.01 29.77
N GLY A 53 -41.88 37.61 30.58
CA GLY A 53 -40.73 36.82 30.13
C GLY A 53 -41.25 35.58 29.40
N MET A 54 -41.29 35.66 28.08
CA MET A 54 -41.35 34.48 27.26
C MET A 54 -40.14 33.66 27.68
N LYS A 55 -40.38 32.70 28.57
CA LYS A 55 -39.33 31.72 28.92
C LYS A 55 -38.92 31.11 27.63
N PRO A 56 -37.64 31.22 27.23
CA PRO A 56 -37.17 30.64 25.97
C PRO A 56 -37.52 29.17 25.99
N SER A 57 -38.37 28.74 25.07
CA SER A 57 -38.72 27.32 24.89
C SER A 57 -37.68 26.71 23.98
N TYR A 58 -36.96 25.73 24.48
CA TYR A 58 -35.98 24.97 23.73
C TYR A 58 -36.55 23.60 23.36
N ALA A 59 -36.31 23.16 22.14
CA ALA A 59 -36.62 21.80 21.74
C ALA A 59 -35.75 20.82 22.54
N THR A 60 -36.36 19.81 23.13
CA THR A 60 -35.68 18.77 23.85
C THR A 60 -35.77 17.43 23.09
N MET A 61 -34.72 16.65 23.12
CA MET A 61 -34.67 15.34 22.52
C MET A 61 -34.47 14.30 23.61
N LYS A 62 -35.28 13.24 23.62
CA LYS A 62 -35.05 12.07 24.45
C LYS A 62 -33.90 11.26 23.82
N VAL A 63 -32.85 11.04 24.56
CA VAL A 63 -31.71 10.29 24.11
C VAL A 63 -31.85 8.86 24.62
N GLU A 64 -31.80 7.92 23.69
CA GLU A 64 -31.84 6.49 23.99
C GLU A 64 -30.53 5.84 23.56
N ALA A 65 -30.14 4.79 24.27
CA ALA A 65 -28.97 4.03 23.87
C ALA A 65 -29.30 3.22 22.61
N THR A 66 -28.52 3.40 21.58
CA THR A 66 -28.68 2.72 20.29
C THR A 66 -27.38 2.05 19.86
N ASP A 67 -27.49 0.99 19.08
CA ASP A 67 -26.32 0.40 18.41
C ASP A 67 -25.98 1.26 17.20
N LYS A 68 -24.74 1.69 17.11
CA LYS A 68 -24.23 2.51 15.99
C LYS A 68 -23.08 1.80 15.29
N GLU A 69 -23.19 1.73 13.98
CA GLU A 69 -22.09 1.30 13.15
C GLU A 69 -21.18 2.52 12.86
N LEU A 70 -19.94 2.39 13.26
CA LEU A 70 -18.88 3.36 13.02
C LEU A 70 -17.97 2.82 11.94
N SER A 71 -17.32 3.70 11.22
CA SER A 71 -16.27 3.32 10.29
C SER A 71 -14.96 4.01 10.67
N THR A 72 -13.91 3.22 10.78
CA THR A 72 -12.56 3.74 10.94
C THR A 72 -11.82 3.59 9.62
N SER A 73 -11.19 4.67 9.16
CA SER A 73 -10.45 4.70 7.91
C SER A 73 -8.94 4.60 8.19
N TYR A 74 -8.25 3.72 7.48
CA TYR A 74 -6.81 3.51 7.58
C TYR A 74 -6.18 3.69 6.22
N SER A 75 -5.08 4.46 6.14
CA SER A 75 -4.29 4.55 4.91
C SER A 75 -3.72 3.18 4.55
N ALA A 76 -3.80 2.82 3.30
CA ALA A 76 -3.46 1.49 2.82
C ALA A 76 -2.67 1.54 1.52
N THR A 77 -1.78 0.57 1.36
CA THR A 77 -1.04 0.29 0.13
C THR A 77 -1.61 -0.95 -0.53
N ILE A 78 -1.87 -0.86 -1.82
CA ILE A 78 -2.42 -1.93 -2.65
C ILE A 78 -1.26 -2.62 -3.37
N ARG A 79 -1.19 -3.95 -3.28
CA ARG A 79 -0.20 -4.77 -4.00
C ARG A 79 -0.89 -5.92 -4.70
N GLY A 80 -0.31 -6.37 -5.81
CA GLY A 80 -0.71 -7.62 -6.43
C GLY A 80 -0.53 -8.81 -5.47
N ARG A 81 -1.24 -9.88 -5.71
CA ARG A 81 -1.10 -11.12 -4.95
C ARG A 81 0.35 -11.60 -4.94
N GLN A 82 1.04 -11.40 -6.06
CA GLN A 82 2.45 -11.70 -6.21
C GLN A 82 3.08 -10.71 -7.19
N ASP A 83 4.09 -9.98 -6.73
CA ASP A 83 4.93 -9.13 -7.58
C ASP A 83 6.29 -9.79 -7.68
N ILE A 84 6.67 -10.23 -8.88
CA ILE A 84 7.93 -10.95 -9.13
C ILE A 84 8.82 -10.09 -10.00
N ASP A 85 9.93 -9.67 -9.45
CA ASP A 85 10.98 -8.96 -10.18
C ASP A 85 11.81 -9.95 -11.00
N ILE A 86 11.86 -9.72 -12.31
CA ILE A 86 12.54 -10.57 -13.28
C ILE A 86 13.94 -10.04 -13.52
N TYR A 87 14.92 -10.79 -13.07
CA TYR A 87 16.35 -10.53 -13.31
C TYR A 87 16.92 -11.56 -14.29
N PRO A 88 17.87 -11.17 -15.16
CA PRO A 88 18.58 -12.12 -16.01
C PRO A 88 19.52 -12.97 -15.14
N GLN A 89 19.65 -14.25 -15.45
CA GLN A 89 20.57 -15.15 -14.75
C GLN A 89 21.93 -15.23 -15.45
N VAL A 90 22.01 -14.74 -16.68
CA VAL A 90 23.22 -14.69 -17.50
C VAL A 90 23.45 -13.29 -18.05
N SER A 91 24.69 -12.97 -18.40
CA SER A 91 25.08 -11.69 -18.95
C SER A 91 25.03 -11.71 -20.48
N GLY A 92 24.60 -10.61 -21.09
CA GLY A 92 24.60 -10.47 -22.56
C GLY A 92 23.74 -9.30 -23.01
N THR A 93 23.68 -9.06 -24.30
CA THR A 93 22.80 -8.04 -24.90
C THR A 93 21.38 -8.58 -25.10
N ILE A 94 20.37 -7.77 -24.87
CA ILE A 94 18.99 -8.12 -25.22
C ILE A 94 18.89 -8.16 -26.75
N GLU A 95 18.65 -9.32 -27.30
CA GLU A 95 18.44 -9.53 -28.73
C GLU A 95 17.01 -9.21 -29.12
N LYS A 96 16.03 -9.61 -28.29
CA LYS A 96 14.61 -9.45 -28.59
C LYS A 96 13.77 -9.25 -27.33
N LEU A 97 12.81 -8.32 -27.44
CA LEU A 97 11.68 -8.17 -26.51
C LEU A 97 10.47 -8.92 -27.09
N CYS A 98 9.91 -9.86 -26.33
CA CYS A 98 8.78 -10.69 -26.76
C CYS A 98 7.45 -10.24 -26.17
N VAL A 99 7.46 -9.18 -25.33
CA VAL A 99 6.30 -8.64 -24.62
C VAL A 99 6.31 -7.12 -24.64
N THR A 100 5.15 -6.53 -24.36
CA THR A 100 4.94 -5.09 -24.17
C THR A 100 4.52 -4.78 -22.74
N GLU A 101 4.74 -3.53 -22.32
CA GLU A 101 4.29 -3.04 -21.01
C GLU A 101 2.77 -3.17 -20.89
N GLY A 102 2.28 -3.62 -19.73
CA GLY A 102 0.85 -3.86 -19.50
C GLY A 102 0.27 -5.13 -20.11
N GLN A 103 1.07 -5.91 -20.84
CA GLN A 103 0.60 -7.16 -21.46
C GLN A 103 0.36 -8.23 -20.40
N LYS A 104 -0.75 -8.97 -20.52
CA LYS A 104 -0.99 -10.18 -19.74
C LYS A 104 -0.13 -11.33 -20.26
N VAL A 105 0.55 -12.01 -19.37
CA VAL A 105 1.43 -13.14 -19.66
C VAL A 105 1.07 -14.35 -18.81
N ARG A 106 1.40 -15.53 -19.33
CA ARG A 106 1.24 -16.81 -18.62
C ARG A 106 2.58 -17.32 -18.12
N ARG A 107 2.53 -18.14 -17.10
CA ARG A 107 3.71 -18.89 -16.63
C ARG A 107 4.40 -19.63 -17.76
N GLY A 108 5.72 -19.47 -17.86
CA GLY A 108 6.54 -20.06 -18.93
C GLY A 108 6.55 -19.26 -20.24
N GLN A 109 5.76 -18.21 -20.38
CA GLN A 109 5.77 -17.35 -21.57
C GLN A 109 7.10 -16.61 -21.67
N LEU A 110 7.66 -16.57 -22.90
CA LEU A 110 8.92 -15.90 -23.21
C LEU A 110 8.74 -14.38 -23.13
N LEU A 111 9.61 -13.73 -22.35
CA LEU A 111 9.62 -12.28 -22.14
C LEU A 111 10.76 -11.60 -22.91
N PHE A 112 11.97 -12.12 -22.76
CA PHE A 112 13.19 -11.58 -23.37
C PHE A 112 14.06 -12.72 -23.95
N ILE A 113 14.79 -12.38 -25.00
CA ILE A 113 15.88 -13.20 -25.51
C ILE A 113 17.18 -12.42 -25.36
N ILE A 114 18.15 -12.99 -24.65
CA ILE A 114 19.52 -12.51 -24.51
C ILE A 114 20.36 -13.20 -25.60
N ASP A 115 21.38 -12.51 -26.14
CA ASP A 115 22.27 -13.06 -27.15
C ASP A 115 22.71 -14.51 -26.81
N GLN A 116 22.28 -15.44 -27.68
CA GLN A 116 22.49 -16.87 -27.48
C GLN A 116 23.78 -17.39 -28.12
N VAL A 117 24.43 -16.60 -28.99
CA VAL A 117 25.55 -17.08 -29.81
C VAL A 117 26.69 -17.63 -28.93
N PRO A 118 27.20 -16.93 -27.90
CA PRO A 118 28.29 -17.43 -27.07
C PRO A 118 27.88 -18.70 -26.28
N TYR A 119 26.63 -18.76 -25.82
CA TYR A 119 26.10 -19.89 -25.04
C TYR A 119 25.88 -21.15 -25.90
N LYS A 120 25.42 -21.02 -27.14
CA LYS A 120 25.33 -22.08 -28.13
C LYS A 120 26.71 -22.65 -28.49
N ALA A 121 27.70 -21.81 -28.65
CA ALA A 121 29.07 -22.21 -28.92
C ALA A 121 29.65 -23.00 -27.69
N ALA A 122 29.45 -22.49 -26.47
CA ALA A 122 29.87 -23.18 -25.25
C ALA A 122 29.23 -24.56 -25.08
N LEU A 123 27.91 -24.65 -25.35
CA LEU A 123 27.20 -25.93 -25.31
C LEU A 123 27.76 -26.91 -26.36
N LYS A 124 27.99 -26.47 -27.61
CA LYS A 124 28.57 -27.29 -28.66
C LYS A 124 29.93 -27.84 -28.26
N THR A 125 30.76 -27.02 -27.63
CA THR A 125 32.07 -27.46 -27.11
C THR A 125 31.92 -28.47 -26.01
N ALA A 126 31.01 -28.29 -25.06
CA ALA A 126 30.74 -29.21 -23.96
C ALA A 126 30.24 -30.58 -24.47
N VAL A 127 29.34 -30.60 -25.46
CA VAL A 127 28.85 -31.82 -26.11
C VAL A 127 30.01 -32.56 -26.79
N ALA A 128 30.88 -31.85 -27.50
CA ALA A 128 32.08 -32.50 -28.12
C ALA A 128 33.01 -33.14 -27.08
N ASN A 129 33.18 -32.50 -25.92
CA ASN A 129 33.96 -33.05 -24.82
C ASN A 129 33.33 -34.32 -24.22
N VAL A 130 32.00 -34.37 -24.11
CA VAL A 130 31.29 -35.60 -23.69
C VAL A 130 31.54 -36.75 -24.68
N GLU A 131 31.43 -36.48 -25.99
CA GLU A 131 31.68 -37.52 -27.00
C GLU A 131 33.14 -38.04 -26.96
N ALA A 132 34.11 -37.15 -26.80
CA ALA A 132 35.52 -37.53 -26.64
C ALA A 132 35.75 -38.37 -25.38
N ALA A 133 35.16 -37.96 -24.23
CA ALA A 133 35.27 -38.73 -22.99
C ALA A 133 34.56 -40.09 -23.06
N ARG A 134 33.45 -40.18 -23.80
CA ARG A 134 32.73 -41.43 -24.05
C ARG A 134 33.56 -42.39 -24.88
N ALA A 135 34.23 -41.91 -25.91
CA ALA A 135 35.14 -42.71 -26.72
C ALA A 135 36.35 -43.21 -25.88
N ALA A 136 36.91 -42.35 -25.04
CA ALA A 136 38.00 -42.74 -24.13
C ALA A 136 37.55 -43.81 -23.12
N LEU A 137 36.34 -43.69 -22.56
CA LEU A 137 35.77 -44.71 -21.67
C LEU A 137 35.59 -46.03 -22.39
N ALA A 138 35.04 -46.05 -23.59
CA ALA A 138 34.84 -47.27 -24.38
C ALA A 138 36.19 -48.01 -24.64
N THR A 139 37.26 -47.23 -24.94
CA THR A 139 38.60 -47.82 -25.12
C THR A 139 39.12 -48.37 -23.82
N ALA A 140 39.00 -47.70 -22.70
CA ALA A 140 39.49 -48.18 -21.40
C ALA A 140 38.66 -49.38 -20.90
N GLU A 141 37.38 -49.44 -21.17
CA GLU A 141 36.49 -50.55 -20.86
C GLU A 141 36.88 -51.82 -21.67
N LEU A 142 37.13 -51.66 -22.97
CA LEU A 142 37.62 -52.77 -23.80
C LEU A 142 38.94 -53.32 -23.27
N THR A 143 39.90 -52.45 -22.93
CA THR A 143 41.18 -52.80 -22.38
C THR A 143 41.03 -53.51 -21.02
N TYR A 144 40.19 -53.02 -20.14
CA TYR A 144 39.91 -53.67 -18.86
C TYR A 144 39.30 -55.09 -19.05
N ASN A 145 38.28 -55.21 -19.91
CA ASN A 145 37.64 -56.49 -20.17
C ASN A 145 38.60 -57.48 -20.77
N SER A 146 39.48 -57.13 -21.75
CA SER A 146 40.50 -57.93 -22.28
C SER A 146 41.50 -58.42 -21.21
N ASN A 147 42.00 -57.50 -20.37
CA ASN A 147 42.92 -57.87 -19.27
C ASN A 147 42.26 -58.79 -18.25
N LYS A 148 40.98 -58.65 -17.99
CA LYS A 148 40.19 -59.49 -17.08
C LYS A 148 40.08 -60.93 -17.62
N GLU A 149 39.84 -61.11 -18.91
CA GLU A 149 39.80 -62.40 -19.55
C GLU A 149 41.18 -63.07 -19.56
N LEU A 150 42.25 -62.33 -19.91
CA LEU A 150 43.64 -62.84 -19.91
C LEU A 150 44.13 -63.22 -18.49
N TYR A 151 43.74 -62.47 -17.47
CA TYR A 151 44.03 -62.76 -16.08
C TYR A 151 43.36 -64.08 -15.64
N ALA A 152 42.10 -64.30 -16.02
CA ALA A 152 41.39 -65.55 -15.76
C ALA A 152 42.14 -66.79 -16.36
N GLN A 153 42.81 -66.57 -17.49
CA GLN A 153 43.65 -67.58 -18.16
C GLN A 153 45.11 -67.63 -17.62
N LYS A 154 45.42 -66.79 -16.59
CA LYS A 154 46.79 -66.68 -16.00
C LYS A 154 47.88 -66.17 -16.96
N VAL A 155 47.51 -65.43 -17.99
CA VAL A 155 48.43 -64.88 -19.00
C VAL A 155 49.00 -63.52 -18.56
N VAL A 156 48.29 -62.74 -17.78
CA VAL A 156 48.73 -61.42 -17.29
C VAL A 156 48.77 -61.37 -15.76
N SER A 157 49.54 -60.44 -15.19
CA SER A 157 49.65 -60.23 -13.75
C SER A 157 48.43 -59.52 -13.17
N GLU A 158 48.23 -59.71 -11.87
CA GLU A 158 47.20 -58.95 -11.12
C GLU A 158 47.45 -57.46 -11.20
N PHE A 159 48.70 -57.01 -11.22
CA PHE A 159 49.06 -55.59 -11.39
C PHE A 159 48.53 -55.01 -12.71
N SER A 160 48.67 -55.79 -13.82
CA SER A 160 48.16 -55.36 -15.14
C SER A 160 46.62 -55.22 -15.14
N LEU A 161 45.93 -56.17 -14.51
CA LEU A 161 44.46 -56.07 -14.37
C LEU A 161 44.04 -54.84 -13.55
N LYS A 162 44.70 -54.65 -12.38
CA LYS A 162 44.38 -53.50 -11.53
C LYS A 162 44.67 -52.13 -12.19
N THR A 163 45.73 -52.05 -12.98
CA THR A 163 46.08 -50.86 -13.76
C THR A 163 45.03 -50.59 -14.83
N ALA A 164 44.52 -51.60 -15.53
CA ALA A 164 43.45 -51.43 -16.51
C ALA A 164 42.13 -51.06 -15.84
N GLU A 165 41.80 -51.64 -14.65
CA GLU A 165 40.62 -51.26 -13.86
C GLU A 165 40.69 -49.81 -13.43
N ASN A 166 41.85 -49.36 -12.91
CA ASN A 166 42.00 -47.93 -12.52
C ASN A 166 41.88 -46.98 -13.71
N SER A 167 42.39 -47.36 -14.88
CA SER A 167 42.24 -46.58 -16.12
C SER A 167 40.78 -46.48 -16.55
N TYR A 168 40.02 -47.57 -16.47
CA TYR A 168 38.58 -47.60 -16.74
C TYR A 168 37.83 -46.70 -15.76
N LEU A 169 38.09 -46.79 -14.45
CA LEU A 169 37.46 -45.95 -13.43
C LEU A 169 37.78 -44.47 -13.65
N THR A 170 39.02 -44.15 -14.02
CA THR A 170 39.44 -42.77 -14.34
C THR A 170 38.69 -42.23 -15.56
N ALA A 171 38.61 -43.00 -16.64
CA ALA A 171 37.87 -42.59 -17.84
C ALA A 171 36.36 -42.42 -17.56
N LYS A 172 35.78 -43.28 -16.71
CA LYS A 172 34.40 -43.16 -16.25
C LYS A 172 34.15 -41.86 -15.46
N ALA A 173 35.08 -41.49 -14.58
CA ALA A 173 35.01 -40.26 -13.83
C ALA A 173 35.13 -39.01 -14.75
N GLN A 174 36.01 -39.09 -15.77
CA GLN A 174 36.17 -38.03 -16.77
C GLN A 174 34.90 -37.83 -17.63
N LEU A 175 34.21 -38.92 -18.01
CA LEU A 175 32.92 -38.80 -18.70
C LEU A 175 31.91 -38.12 -17.82
N SER A 176 31.78 -38.54 -16.57
CA SER A 176 30.83 -37.90 -15.62
C SER A 176 31.12 -36.41 -15.41
N GLN A 177 32.39 -36.01 -15.38
CA GLN A 177 32.81 -34.59 -15.33
C GLN A 177 32.38 -33.83 -16.59
N ALA A 178 32.59 -34.41 -17.78
CA ALA A 178 32.22 -33.81 -19.05
C ALA A 178 30.71 -33.67 -19.18
N GLU A 179 29.92 -34.67 -18.75
CA GLU A 179 28.45 -34.60 -18.71
C GLU A 179 27.95 -33.49 -17.76
N ALA A 180 28.58 -33.31 -16.60
CA ALA A 180 28.26 -32.22 -15.69
C ALA A 180 28.55 -30.86 -16.32
N GLN A 181 29.61 -30.70 -17.09
CA GLN A 181 29.91 -29.47 -17.84
C GLN A 181 28.91 -29.22 -18.95
N GLU A 182 28.45 -30.25 -19.66
CA GLU A 182 27.39 -30.13 -20.68
C GLU A 182 26.09 -29.65 -20.05
N ILE A 183 25.65 -30.21 -18.92
CA ILE A 183 24.47 -29.80 -18.20
C ILE A 183 24.58 -28.32 -17.80
N SER A 184 25.74 -27.88 -17.31
CA SER A 184 25.99 -26.49 -16.95
C SER A 184 25.84 -25.54 -18.17
N ALA A 185 26.46 -25.89 -19.30
CA ALA A 185 26.40 -25.12 -20.54
C ALA A 185 24.96 -25.06 -21.10
N ARG A 186 24.22 -26.18 -21.00
CA ARG A 186 22.81 -26.24 -21.40
C ARG A 186 21.92 -25.38 -20.55
N ASN A 187 22.14 -25.37 -19.23
CA ASN A 187 21.40 -24.48 -18.31
C ASN A 187 21.69 -23.00 -18.61
N ASN A 188 22.96 -22.63 -18.82
CA ASN A 188 23.33 -21.29 -19.18
C ASN A 188 22.67 -20.83 -20.49
N LEU A 189 22.56 -21.69 -21.47
CA LEU A 189 21.83 -21.41 -22.71
C LEU A 189 20.32 -21.25 -22.42
N SER A 190 19.74 -22.07 -21.57
CA SER A 190 18.31 -21.95 -21.22
C SER A 190 18.00 -20.64 -20.52
N TYR A 191 18.90 -20.09 -19.73
CA TYR A 191 18.76 -18.80 -19.03
C TYR A 191 18.81 -17.58 -19.95
N THR A 192 19.25 -17.75 -21.21
CA THR A 192 19.16 -16.70 -22.23
C THR A 192 17.71 -16.44 -22.64
N GLU A 193 16.82 -17.41 -22.47
CA GLU A 193 15.39 -17.28 -22.67
C GLU A 193 14.72 -16.93 -21.34
N VAL A 194 14.55 -15.64 -21.10
CA VAL A 194 13.91 -15.16 -19.86
C VAL A 194 12.41 -15.35 -19.98
N LYS A 195 11.85 -16.20 -19.12
CA LYS A 195 10.43 -16.59 -19.11
C LYS A 195 9.73 -16.10 -17.85
N SER A 196 8.41 -15.89 -17.95
CA SER A 196 7.61 -15.55 -16.78
C SER A 196 7.48 -16.72 -15.81
N PRO A 197 7.78 -16.56 -14.52
CA PRO A 197 7.62 -17.61 -13.52
C PRO A 197 6.16 -17.83 -13.09
N ALA A 198 5.26 -16.86 -13.35
CA ALA A 198 3.85 -16.87 -12.95
C ALA A 198 2.97 -16.24 -14.03
N ASP A 199 1.66 -16.43 -13.88
CA ASP A 199 0.66 -15.66 -14.61
C ASP A 199 0.60 -14.24 -14.05
N GLY A 200 0.36 -13.24 -14.91
CA GLY A 200 0.29 -11.85 -14.43
C GLY A 200 0.32 -10.81 -15.53
N VAL A 201 0.60 -9.58 -15.16
CA VAL A 201 0.73 -8.42 -16.04
C VAL A 201 2.17 -7.93 -15.99
N VAL A 202 2.75 -7.67 -17.15
CA VAL A 202 4.11 -7.12 -17.32
C VAL A 202 4.11 -5.66 -16.89
N GLY A 203 5.01 -5.30 -16.01
CA GLY A 203 5.24 -3.91 -15.58
C GLY A 203 6.00 -3.10 -16.62
N THR A 204 6.80 -2.14 -16.15
CA THR A 204 7.66 -1.33 -17.03
C THR A 204 8.84 -2.13 -17.56
N LEU A 205 9.33 -1.75 -18.75
CA LEU A 205 10.47 -2.36 -19.43
C LEU A 205 11.61 -1.32 -19.51
N PRO A 206 12.43 -1.17 -18.46
CA PRO A 206 13.49 -0.13 -18.43
C PRO A 206 14.62 -0.39 -19.42
N TYR A 207 14.80 -1.64 -19.88
CA TYR A 207 15.85 -2.03 -20.81
C TYR A 207 15.26 -2.33 -22.19
N ARG A 208 15.93 -1.88 -23.25
CA ARG A 208 15.54 -2.04 -24.64
C ARG A 208 16.45 -2.99 -25.38
N VAL A 209 16.04 -3.43 -26.57
CA VAL A 209 16.89 -4.23 -27.47
C VAL A 209 18.24 -3.54 -27.66
N GLY A 210 19.34 -4.31 -27.58
CA GLY A 210 20.70 -3.82 -27.60
C GLY A 210 21.29 -3.41 -26.24
N ALA A 211 20.50 -3.37 -25.17
CA ALA A 211 21.01 -3.09 -23.83
C ALA A 211 21.81 -4.30 -23.31
N LEU A 212 22.97 -4.04 -22.69
CA LEU A 212 23.73 -5.04 -21.95
C LEU A 212 23.08 -5.29 -20.59
N VAL A 213 22.81 -6.56 -20.26
CA VAL A 213 22.18 -6.97 -19.02
C VAL A 213 23.01 -8.04 -18.30
N SER A 214 22.86 -8.11 -16.97
CA SER A 214 23.55 -9.09 -16.12
C SER A 214 22.76 -9.33 -14.84
N ALA A 215 23.10 -10.38 -14.09
CA ALA A 215 22.50 -10.69 -12.79
C ALA A 215 22.67 -9.57 -11.73
N SER A 216 23.64 -8.66 -11.93
CA SER A 216 23.96 -7.58 -10.98
C SER A 216 23.27 -6.25 -11.34
N LEU A 217 22.26 -6.25 -12.19
CA LEU A 217 21.54 -5.02 -12.56
C LEU A 217 20.87 -4.35 -11.33
N PRO A 218 20.90 -3.00 -11.23
CA PRO A 218 20.28 -2.28 -10.13
C PRO A 218 18.74 -2.30 -10.19
N LYS A 219 18.17 -2.59 -11.36
CA LYS A 219 16.71 -2.69 -11.58
C LYS A 219 16.41 -3.99 -12.32
N PRO A 220 15.24 -4.61 -12.07
CA PRO A 220 14.81 -5.79 -12.81
C PRO A 220 14.56 -5.46 -14.29
N LEU A 221 14.58 -6.47 -15.16
CA LEU A 221 14.17 -6.36 -16.56
C LEU A 221 12.71 -5.94 -16.69
N THR A 222 11.89 -6.45 -15.81
CA THR A 222 10.48 -6.11 -15.61
C THR A 222 9.99 -6.73 -14.30
N THR A 223 8.81 -6.33 -13.86
CA THR A 223 8.09 -6.99 -12.77
C THR A 223 6.85 -7.65 -13.38
N VAL A 224 6.57 -8.89 -13.03
CA VAL A 224 5.31 -9.55 -13.37
C VAL A 224 4.43 -9.58 -12.14
N SER A 225 3.28 -8.91 -12.22
CA SER A 225 2.32 -8.75 -11.10
C SER A 225 1.08 -9.59 -11.35
N ASP A 226 0.74 -10.48 -10.40
CA ASP A 226 -0.56 -11.15 -10.37
C ASP A 226 -1.58 -10.21 -9.70
N ASN A 227 -2.42 -9.59 -10.53
CA ASN A 227 -3.44 -8.65 -10.12
C ASN A 227 -4.84 -9.30 -10.05
N SER A 228 -4.96 -10.62 -9.98
CA SER A 228 -6.25 -11.32 -9.91
C SER A 228 -6.99 -11.01 -8.60
N ASP A 229 -6.26 -11.09 -7.48
CA ASP A 229 -6.67 -10.63 -6.16
C ASP A 229 -5.63 -9.62 -5.67
N MET A 230 -6.09 -8.58 -4.99
CA MET A 230 -5.18 -7.57 -4.48
C MET A 230 -5.01 -7.69 -2.98
N TYR A 231 -3.78 -7.65 -2.54
CA TYR A 231 -3.42 -7.53 -1.15
C TYR A 231 -3.36 -6.06 -0.75
N VAL A 232 -4.18 -5.70 0.21
CA VAL A 232 -4.23 -4.34 0.75
C VAL A 232 -3.65 -4.34 2.15
N TYR A 233 -2.52 -3.66 2.30
CA TYR A 233 -1.78 -3.55 3.56
C TYR A 233 -2.13 -2.24 4.23
N PHE A 234 -2.51 -2.28 5.49
CA PHE A 234 -2.74 -1.13 6.33
C PHE A 234 -2.26 -1.37 7.75
N SER A 235 -2.04 -0.32 8.51
CA SER A 235 -1.51 -0.41 9.87
C SER A 235 -2.53 0.07 10.88
N MET A 236 -2.59 -0.62 12.01
CA MET A 236 -3.42 -0.31 13.16
C MET A 236 -2.53 -0.11 14.40
N THR A 237 -2.86 0.83 15.26
CA THR A 237 -2.10 1.03 16.51
C THR A 237 -2.27 -0.16 17.46
N GLU A 238 -1.29 -0.36 18.35
CA GLU A 238 -1.34 -1.41 19.37
C GLU A 238 -2.62 -1.33 20.23
N ASN A 239 -3.03 -0.13 20.62
CA ASN A 239 -4.25 0.07 21.41
C ASN A 239 -5.49 -0.41 20.65
N GLN A 240 -5.60 -0.11 19.36
CA GLN A 240 -6.73 -0.57 18.52
C GLN A 240 -6.72 -2.08 18.37
N LEU A 241 -5.53 -2.68 18.24
CA LEU A 241 -5.39 -4.14 18.19
C LEU A 241 -5.81 -4.81 19.50
N LEU A 242 -5.44 -4.23 20.65
CA LEU A 242 -5.85 -4.71 21.97
C LEU A 242 -7.37 -4.62 22.15
N ASP A 243 -7.99 -3.51 21.76
CA ASP A 243 -9.44 -3.33 21.82
C ASP A 243 -10.17 -4.33 20.91
N MET A 244 -9.66 -4.55 19.69
CA MET A 244 -10.17 -5.57 18.78
C MET A 244 -10.04 -6.97 19.40
N THR A 245 -8.87 -7.30 19.94
CA THR A 245 -8.62 -8.61 20.56
C THR A 245 -9.52 -8.86 21.77
N ARG A 246 -9.75 -7.83 22.60
CA ARG A 246 -10.70 -7.93 23.73
C ARG A 246 -12.14 -8.13 23.27
N ARG A 247 -12.53 -7.48 22.19
CA ARG A 247 -13.89 -7.56 21.62
C ARG A 247 -14.21 -8.94 21.06
N TYR A 248 -13.28 -9.55 20.32
CA TYR A 248 -13.47 -10.85 19.69
C TYR A 248 -12.89 -12.02 20.49
N GLY A 249 -12.20 -11.75 21.61
CA GLY A 249 -11.59 -12.74 22.49
C GLY A 249 -10.22 -13.24 22.04
N SER A 250 -9.92 -13.25 20.73
CA SER A 250 -8.61 -13.59 20.18
C SER A 250 -8.41 -13.00 18.78
N LYS A 251 -7.14 -12.91 18.32
CA LYS A 251 -6.82 -12.48 16.95
C LYS A 251 -7.41 -13.40 15.89
N SER A 252 -7.41 -14.72 16.13
CA SER A 252 -7.97 -15.70 15.18
C SER A 252 -9.49 -15.55 15.04
N LYS A 253 -10.22 -15.42 16.16
CA LYS A 253 -11.65 -15.14 16.12
C LYS A 253 -11.99 -13.81 15.46
N ALA A 254 -11.15 -12.78 15.68
CA ALA A 254 -11.31 -11.50 14.98
C ALA A 254 -11.24 -11.68 13.46
N LEU A 255 -10.29 -12.47 12.93
CA LEU A 255 -10.17 -12.75 11.49
C LEU A 255 -11.37 -13.50 10.91
N GLU A 256 -12.03 -14.35 11.71
CA GLU A 256 -13.20 -15.10 11.30
C GLU A 256 -14.50 -14.29 11.36
N GLU A 257 -14.69 -13.52 12.44
CA GLU A 257 -15.94 -12.84 12.79
C GLU A 257 -16.01 -11.38 12.35
N MET A 258 -14.86 -10.77 11.97
CA MET A 258 -14.86 -9.38 11.48
C MET A 258 -15.69 -9.25 10.21
N PRO A 259 -16.52 -8.20 10.12
CA PRO A 259 -17.29 -7.92 8.92
C PRO A 259 -16.37 -7.62 7.73
N ALA A 260 -16.92 -7.76 6.54
CA ALA A 260 -16.24 -7.34 5.32
C ALA A 260 -15.90 -5.85 5.37
N ILE A 261 -14.74 -5.50 4.81
CA ILE A 261 -14.20 -4.15 4.83
C ILE A 261 -14.33 -3.49 3.46
N GLY A 262 -14.49 -2.18 3.46
CA GLY A 262 -14.52 -1.35 2.26
C GLY A 262 -13.14 -0.81 1.88
N LEU A 263 -12.98 -0.41 0.63
CA LEU A 263 -11.80 0.30 0.14
C LEU A 263 -12.27 1.59 -0.55
N ILE A 264 -11.69 2.71 -0.15
CA ILE A 264 -11.86 4.02 -0.80
C ILE A 264 -10.58 4.29 -1.59
N LEU A 265 -10.71 4.55 -2.88
CA LEU A 265 -9.59 4.84 -3.76
C LEU A 265 -9.12 6.30 -3.61
N ASN A 266 -7.97 6.64 -4.21
CA ASN A 266 -7.40 7.99 -4.10
C ASN A 266 -8.29 9.09 -4.73
N ASP A 267 -9.13 8.74 -5.69
CA ASP A 267 -10.14 9.63 -6.28
C ASP A 267 -11.39 9.80 -5.40
N LYS A 268 -11.38 9.23 -4.18
CA LYS A 268 -12.49 9.17 -3.22
C LYS A 268 -13.67 8.30 -3.64
N SER A 269 -13.58 7.56 -4.73
CA SER A 269 -14.57 6.57 -5.12
C SER A 269 -14.51 5.35 -4.19
N ILE A 270 -15.66 4.74 -3.96
CA ILE A 270 -15.76 3.50 -3.17
C ILE A 270 -15.55 2.33 -4.13
N TYR A 271 -14.61 1.46 -3.81
CA TYR A 271 -14.38 0.24 -4.57
C TYR A 271 -15.60 -0.69 -4.46
N PRO A 272 -16.16 -1.21 -5.57
CA PRO A 272 -17.44 -1.94 -5.54
C PRO A 272 -17.38 -3.28 -4.82
N SER A 273 -16.20 -3.94 -4.78
CA SER A 273 -16.02 -5.21 -4.10
C SER A 273 -15.52 -5.01 -2.68
N GLN A 274 -16.12 -5.72 -1.75
CA GLN A 274 -15.66 -5.74 -0.36
C GLN A 274 -14.48 -6.71 -0.20
N GLY A 275 -13.59 -6.38 0.72
CA GLY A 275 -12.45 -7.21 1.10
C GLY A 275 -12.64 -7.90 2.44
N LYS A 276 -11.78 -8.87 2.72
CA LYS A 276 -11.69 -9.57 4.01
C LYS A 276 -10.27 -9.45 4.55
N ILE A 277 -10.14 -9.19 5.84
CA ILE A 277 -8.84 -9.24 6.53
C ILE A 277 -8.42 -10.70 6.62
N GLU A 278 -7.24 -11.01 6.10
CA GLU A 278 -6.71 -12.37 6.04
C GLU A 278 -5.65 -12.61 7.10
N THR A 279 -4.81 -11.61 7.36
CA THR A 279 -3.72 -11.76 8.32
C THR A 279 -3.52 -10.51 9.18
N ILE A 280 -3.11 -10.74 10.42
CA ILE A 280 -2.65 -9.73 11.37
C ILE A 280 -1.21 -10.09 11.72
N SER A 281 -0.28 -9.16 11.56
CA SER A 281 1.13 -9.39 11.92
C SER A 281 1.25 -9.84 13.37
N GLY A 282 2.16 -10.79 13.61
CA GLY A 282 2.52 -11.23 14.96
C GLY A 282 3.47 -10.28 15.68
N VAL A 283 4.03 -9.28 14.97
CA VAL A 283 5.07 -8.37 15.46
C VAL A 283 4.56 -6.94 15.34
N ILE A 284 4.82 -6.14 16.39
CA ILE A 284 4.58 -4.69 16.41
C ILE A 284 5.83 -4.00 15.86
N ASP A 285 5.66 -3.08 14.93
CA ASP A 285 6.73 -2.20 14.50
C ASP A 285 7.05 -1.21 15.63
N THR A 286 8.24 -1.37 16.22
CA THR A 286 8.66 -0.59 17.38
C THR A 286 8.89 0.88 17.05
N SER A 287 9.13 1.23 15.80
CA SER A 287 9.34 2.62 15.37
C SER A 287 8.04 3.41 15.29
N THR A 288 6.93 2.76 14.97
CA THR A 288 5.62 3.39 14.78
C THR A 288 4.58 2.99 15.83
N GLY A 289 4.83 1.93 16.62
CA GLY A 289 3.86 1.37 17.58
C GLY A 289 2.63 0.77 16.87
N THR A 290 2.79 0.30 15.63
CA THR A 290 1.68 -0.21 14.83
C THR A 290 1.86 -1.68 14.45
N VAL A 291 0.75 -2.33 14.14
CA VAL A 291 0.69 -3.69 13.61
C VAL A 291 0.17 -3.63 12.18
N SER A 292 0.84 -4.34 11.28
CA SER A 292 0.42 -4.45 9.89
C SER A 292 -0.66 -5.52 9.74
N LEU A 293 -1.71 -5.17 9.01
CA LEU A 293 -2.79 -6.06 8.60
C LEU A 293 -2.79 -6.19 7.09
N ARG A 294 -3.14 -7.38 6.61
CA ARG A 294 -3.36 -7.64 5.18
C ARG A 294 -4.80 -8.06 4.95
N ALA A 295 -5.43 -7.37 4.03
CA ALA A 295 -6.75 -7.72 3.52
C ALA A 295 -6.67 -8.14 2.06
N VAL A 296 -7.59 -8.99 1.63
CA VAL A 296 -7.72 -9.45 0.23
C VAL A 296 -8.96 -8.81 -0.37
N PHE A 297 -8.78 -8.22 -1.55
CA PHE A 297 -9.84 -7.64 -2.36
C PHE A 297 -9.86 -8.30 -3.74
N PRO A 298 -10.99 -8.89 -4.16
CA PRO A 298 -11.12 -9.43 -5.52
C PRO A 298 -10.99 -8.30 -6.55
N ASN A 299 -10.22 -8.53 -7.64
CA ASN A 299 -9.98 -7.51 -8.67
C ASN A 299 -10.38 -8.01 -10.07
N LYS A 300 -11.62 -8.48 -10.21
CA LYS A 300 -12.11 -9.06 -11.45
C LYS A 300 -12.11 -8.09 -12.65
N GLU A 301 -12.36 -6.82 -12.38
CA GLU A 301 -12.39 -5.75 -13.39
C GLU A 301 -11.01 -5.17 -13.69
N GLY A 302 -9.97 -5.53 -12.91
CA GLY A 302 -8.61 -5.03 -13.11
C GLY A 302 -8.42 -3.54 -12.78
N LEU A 303 -9.33 -2.95 -12.00
CA LEU A 303 -9.27 -1.53 -11.62
C LEU A 303 -8.10 -1.25 -10.66
N LEU A 304 -7.82 -2.19 -9.76
CA LEU A 304 -6.71 -2.07 -8.83
C LEU A 304 -5.41 -2.51 -9.48
N GLN A 305 -4.35 -1.78 -9.22
CA GLN A 305 -3.01 -2.09 -9.72
C GLN A 305 -2.01 -2.15 -8.56
N SER A 306 -0.99 -2.99 -8.69
CA SER A 306 0.09 -3.06 -7.72
C SER A 306 0.84 -1.73 -7.65
N GLY A 307 1.18 -1.28 -6.43
CA GLY A 307 1.75 0.04 -6.15
C GLY A 307 0.72 1.14 -5.91
N GLY A 308 -0.57 0.85 -6.08
CA GLY A 308 -1.66 1.78 -5.76
C GLY A 308 -1.77 2.06 -4.26
N ALA A 309 -2.50 3.12 -3.92
CA ALA A 309 -2.82 3.49 -2.54
C ALA A 309 -4.32 3.78 -2.41
N GLY A 310 -4.82 3.72 -1.19
CA GLY A 310 -6.22 3.99 -0.86
C GLY A 310 -6.42 4.01 0.65
N ASN A 311 -7.68 4.00 1.06
CA ASN A 311 -8.05 3.95 2.47
C ASN A 311 -8.98 2.75 2.71
N VAL A 312 -8.57 1.87 3.60
CA VAL A 312 -9.41 0.77 4.06
C VAL A 312 -10.39 1.29 5.09
N VAL A 313 -11.66 0.97 4.92
CA VAL A 313 -12.74 1.34 5.86
C VAL A 313 -13.16 0.09 6.60
N VAL A 314 -12.86 0.07 7.89
CA VAL A 314 -13.22 -1.02 8.79
C VAL A 314 -14.46 -0.64 9.57
N PRO A 315 -15.60 -1.34 9.39
CA PRO A 315 -16.80 -1.10 10.18
C PRO A 315 -16.59 -1.59 11.61
N VAL A 316 -17.01 -0.77 12.57
CA VAL A 316 -16.92 -1.06 14.00
C VAL A 316 -18.31 -0.88 14.61
N GLN A 317 -18.92 -1.95 15.05
CA GLN A 317 -20.20 -1.85 15.78
C GLN A 317 -19.95 -1.42 17.22
N LYS A 318 -20.53 -0.30 17.62
CA LYS A 318 -20.56 0.17 19.00
C LYS A 318 -21.97 -0.04 19.54
N ARG A 319 -22.09 -0.97 20.49
CA ARG A 319 -23.37 -1.30 21.09
C ARG A 319 -23.69 -0.40 22.26
N ASN A 320 -24.96 -0.14 22.47
CA ASN A 320 -25.48 0.56 23.64
C ASN A 320 -24.83 1.95 23.84
N CYS A 321 -24.67 2.72 22.75
CA CYS A 321 -24.06 4.05 22.78
C CYS A 321 -25.13 5.16 22.72
N ILE A 322 -24.87 6.24 23.43
CA ILE A 322 -25.70 7.44 23.39
C ILE A 322 -25.16 8.34 22.27
N VAL A 323 -26.01 8.64 21.28
CA VAL A 323 -25.67 9.51 20.16
C VAL A 323 -26.38 10.83 20.30
N VAL A 324 -25.63 11.92 20.22
CA VAL A 324 -26.17 13.30 20.27
C VAL A 324 -25.76 14.07 19.02
N PRO A 325 -26.65 14.87 18.41
CA PRO A 325 -26.26 15.77 17.32
C PRO A 325 -25.25 16.81 17.81
N GLN A 326 -24.27 17.16 16.97
CA GLN A 326 -23.32 18.22 17.30
C GLN A 326 -24.02 19.54 17.65
N ALA A 327 -25.14 19.85 16.97
CA ALA A 327 -25.95 21.05 17.22
C ALA A 327 -26.56 21.09 18.63
N ALA A 328 -26.63 19.96 19.34
CA ALA A 328 -27.11 19.86 20.72
C ALA A 328 -26.01 20.00 21.77
N THR A 329 -24.76 20.24 21.32
CA THR A 329 -23.58 20.37 22.17
C THR A 329 -22.95 21.75 22.02
N TYR A 330 -22.21 22.19 23.00
CA TYR A 330 -21.33 23.38 22.91
C TYR A 330 -19.96 23.06 23.50
N GLU A 331 -18.94 23.73 22.99
CA GLU A 331 -17.55 23.49 23.34
C GLU A 331 -16.96 24.72 24.04
N VAL A 332 -16.38 24.52 25.21
CA VAL A 332 -15.68 25.54 25.97
C VAL A 332 -14.35 25.00 26.46
N GLN A 333 -13.25 25.65 26.06
CA GLN A 333 -11.88 25.25 26.47
C GLN A 333 -11.61 23.76 26.24
N ASP A 334 -11.83 23.27 25.02
CA ASP A 334 -11.65 21.87 24.58
C ASP A 334 -12.51 20.83 25.33
N LYS A 335 -13.51 21.27 26.09
CA LYS A 335 -14.50 20.39 26.74
C LYS A 335 -15.84 20.54 26.06
N VAL A 336 -16.47 19.43 25.76
CA VAL A 336 -17.81 19.38 25.19
C VAL A 336 -18.85 19.29 26.31
N PHE A 337 -19.88 20.08 26.21
CA PHE A 337 -20.99 20.13 27.18
C PHE A 337 -22.31 19.88 26.47
N VAL A 338 -23.23 19.28 27.22
CA VAL A 338 -24.65 19.13 26.85
C VAL A 338 -25.52 19.73 27.92
N PHE A 339 -26.76 20.14 27.57
CA PHE A 339 -27.76 20.53 28.54
C PHE A 339 -28.65 19.32 28.87
N LYS A 340 -28.61 18.85 30.11
CA LYS A 340 -29.59 17.88 30.65
C LYS A 340 -30.81 18.60 31.20
N VAL A 341 -32.00 18.06 30.97
CA VAL A 341 -33.22 18.56 31.57
C VAL A 341 -33.43 17.81 32.89
N VAL A 342 -33.29 18.53 34.00
CA VAL A 342 -33.51 18.03 35.36
C VAL A 342 -34.58 18.94 36.00
N ASP A 343 -35.69 18.35 36.43
CA ASP A 343 -36.82 19.09 37.05
C ASP A 343 -37.31 20.27 36.23
N GLY A 344 -37.35 20.11 34.89
CA GLY A 344 -37.80 21.16 33.97
C GLY A 344 -36.80 22.31 33.76
N LYS A 345 -35.56 22.18 34.27
CA LYS A 345 -34.49 23.17 34.12
C LYS A 345 -33.33 22.56 33.32
N ALA A 346 -32.72 23.41 32.47
CA ALA A 346 -31.52 23.02 31.72
C ALA A 346 -30.28 23.11 32.65
N GLN A 347 -29.60 21.98 32.83
CA GLN A 347 -28.36 21.90 33.59
C GLN A 347 -27.21 21.49 32.64
N SER A 348 -26.14 22.30 32.65
CA SER A 348 -24.93 22.01 31.87
C SER A 348 -24.18 20.78 32.48
N ALA A 349 -23.82 19.83 31.63
CA ALA A 349 -23.04 18.67 32.02
C ALA A 349 -21.86 18.50 31.04
N PRO A 350 -20.62 18.33 31.53
CA PRO A 350 -19.48 17.99 30.70
C PRO A 350 -19.59 16.54 30.22
N VAL A 351 -19.25 16.30 28.95
CA VAL A 351 -19.27 14.96 28.34
C VAL A 351 -17.98 14.70 27.59
N GLU A 352 -17.48 13.48 27.66
CA GLU A 352 -16.42 12.99 26.78
C GLU A 352 -17.08 12.41 25.54
N VAL A 353 -16.71 12.88 24.35
CA VAL A 353 -17.36 12.48 23.11
C VAL A 353 -16.39 12.03 22.03
N THR A 354 -16.80 11.05 21.24
CA THR A 354 -16.15 10.67 19.99
C THR A 354 -16.95 11.23 18.81
N ARG A 355 -16.29 11.97 17.93
CA ARG A 355 -16.91 12.54 16.70
C ARG A 355 -17.18 11.43 15.69
N VAL A 356 -18.40 11.40 15.15
CA VAL A 356 -18.82 10.41 14.15
C VAL A 356 -19.58 11.09 13.01
N ASN A 357 -19.81 10.38 11.93
CA ASN A 357 -20.54 10.87 10.76
C ASN A 357 -20.00 12.23 10.25
N GLY A 358 -18.66 12.34 10.09
CA GLY A 358 -18.02 13.59 9.64
C GLY A 358 -18.15 14.74 10.61
N GLY A 359 -18.35 14.46 11.90
CA GLY A 359 -18.47 15.47 12.96
C GLY A 359 -19.90 15.99 13.16
N LYS A 360 -20.89 15.48 12.43
CA LYS A 360 -22.30 15.88 12.60
C LYS A 360 -22.96 15.28 13.83
N GLU A 361 -22.44 14.17 14.32
CA GLU A 361 -22.94 13.45 15.49
C GLU A 361 -21.79 13.13 16.44
N TYR A 362 -22.10 13.06 17.71
CA TYR A 362 -21.18 12.71 18.78
C TYR A 362 -21.69 11.48 19.53
N ILE A 363 -20.81 10.53 19.79
CA ILE A 363 -21.07 9.43 20.71
C ILE A 363 -20.54 9.85 22.08
N VAL A 364 -21.41 9.80 23.07
CA VAL A 364 -21.03 10.11 24.46
C VAL A 364 -20.37 8.87 25.05
N GLU A 365 -19.11 9.00 25.45
CA GLU A 365 -18.31 7.96 26.10
C GLU A 365 -18.49 7.97 27.61
N LYS A 366 -18.52 9.19 28.19
CA LYS A 366 -18.72 9.46 29.61
C LYS A 366 -19.42 10.80 29.81
N GLY A 367 -20.21 10.92 30.93
CA GLY A 367 -20.84 12.16 31.32
C GLY A 367 -22.19 12.00 32.01
#